data_c5652874b9ffd00a831465f769ffb220
#
_entry.id   c5652874b9ffd00a831465f769ffb220
#
_cell.length_a   1.000
_cell.length_b   1.000
_cell.length_c   1.000
_cell.angle_alpha   90.00
_cell.angle_beta   90.00
_cell.angle_gamma   90.00
#
_symmetry.space_group_name_H-M   'P 1'
#
loop_
_entity.id
_entity.type
_entity.pdbx_description
1 polymer ?
#
loop_
_entity_poly.entity_id
_entity_poly.type
_entity_poly.pdbx_seq_one_letter_code
_entity_poly.pdbx_strand_id
1 'polypeptide(L)'
;MVVTGAMRNPTLAGADGPANLLAAVQVAASPQARGLAALVVFADEIHAASRVRKTHSTSGFTFHSPNGGPLGYVVEGRARVLNRPARHTTIPPAAGSRSVEVGLVTLVLGDTGVLLDGLGDRLDGLVVAGFGVGHVPGCVVGTLEGLASRMPVVLASRTGAGSVLAATYAFPVSESDLSGRGLISAGFLDPLKARILLHHLLAGGQDQAAVRAVFGVAGGYTDPQESPVPTDVSATRGAASA
;
A
#
# COMPACT_ATOMS: atom_id res chain seq x y z
N MET A 1 -4.72 11.28 11.84
CA MET A 1 -5.74 10.27 12.24
C MET A 1 -4.99 9.11 12.90
N VAL A 2 -5.54 8.58 14.04
CA VAL A 2 -4.97 7.41 14.72
C VAL A 2 -6.03 6.32 14.73
N VAL A 3 -5.65 5.11 14.36
CA VAL A 3 -6.48 3.90 14.29
C VAL A 3 -5.91 2.86 15.26
N THR A 4 -6.77 2.14 15.96
CA THR A 4 -6.39 1.05 16.85
C THR A 4 -7.46 -0.04 16.87
N GLY A 5 -7.23 -1.10 17.63
CA GLY A 5 -8.14 -2.22 17.80
C GLY A 5 -7.70 -3.14 18.93
N ALA A 6 -8.21 -4.36 18.95
CA ALA A 6 -7.83 -5.39 19.91
C ALA A 6 -7.68 -6.74 19.21
N MET A 7 -6.79 -7.59 19.75
CA MET A 7 -6.62 -8.97 19.30
C MET A 7 -7.34 -9.96 20.21
N ARG A 8 -7.57 -9.60 21.47
CA ARG A 8 -8.27 -10.45 22.43
C ARG A 8 -9.65 -9.91 22.75
N ASN A 9 -10.62 -10.80 22.80
CA ASN A 9 -11.97 -10.47 23.24
C ASN A 9 -11.91 -9.87 24.67
N PRO A 10 -12.67 -8.79 24.96
CA PRO A 10 -12.66 -8.13 26.27
C PRO A 10 -13.07 -9.03 27.44
N THR A 11 -13.71 -10.15 27.18
CA THR A 11 -14.09 -11.14 28.21
C THR A 11 -12.97 -12.13 28.55
N LEU A 12 -11.88 -12.14 27.78
CA LEU A 12 -10.76 -13.04 28.02
C LEU A 12 -9.69 -12.39 28.92
N ALA A 13 -8.98 -13.23 29.68
CA ALA A 13 -7.83 -12.77 30.44
C ALA A 13 -6.76 -12.13 29.52
N GLY A 14 -6.23 -10.98 29.93
CA GLY A 14 -5.25 -10.23 29.16
C GLY A 14 -5.84 -9.55 27.93
N ALA A 15 -7.11 -9.12 27.97
CA ALA A 15 -7.72 -8.27 26.95
C ALA A 15 -6.87 -7.01 26.72
N ASP A 16 -6.47 -6.79 25.46
CA ASP A 16 -5.52 -5.73 25.06
C ASP A 16 -6.21 -4.42 24.59
N GLY A 17 -7.53 -4.47 24.40
CA GLY A 17 -8.30 -3.32 23.89
C GLY A 17 -8.17 -2.04 24.72
N PRO A 18 -8.34 -2.07 26.08
CA PRO A 18 -8.20 -0.89 26.91
C PRO A 18 -6.81 -0.25 26.81
N ALA A 19 -5.74 -1.05 26.81
CA ALA A 19 -4.36 -0.55 26.69
C ALA A 19 -4.12 0.09 25.33
N ASN A 20 -4.53 -0.58 24.24
CA ASN A 20 -4.39 -0.07 22.89
C ASN A 20 -5.20 1.24 22.69
N LEU A 21 -6.39 1.34 23.25
CA LEU A 21 -7.22 2.55 23.18
C LEU A 21 -6.54 3.72 23.90
N LEU A 22 -6.04 3.49 25.12
CA LEU A 22 -5.32 4.51 25.87
C LEU A 22 -4.08 4.99 25.10
N ALA A 23 -3.26 4.08 24.61
CA ALA A 23 -2.09 4.39 23.80
C ALA A 23 -2.45 5.20 22.54
N ALA A 24 -3.53 4.84 21.85
CA ALA A 24 -4.00 5.57 20.68
C ALA A 24 -4.43 7.01 21.00
N VAL A 25 -5.11 7.22 22.12
CA VAL A 25 -5.50 8.56 22.60
C VAL A 25 -4.27 9.41 22.95
N GLN A 26 -3.28 8.81 23.64
CA GLN A 26 -2.02 9.48 23.99
C GLN A 26 -1.25 9.91 22.74
N VAL A 27 -1.19 9.04 21.70
CA VAL A 27 -0.58 9.37 20.41
C VAL A 27 -1.36 10.45 19.68
N ALA A 28 -2.70 10.37 19.65
CA ALA A 28 -3.53 11.35 18.96
C ALA A 28 -3.41 12.76 19.57
N ALA A 29 -3.25 12.84 20.89
CA ALA A 29 -3.05 14.10 21.63
C ALA A 29 -1.61 14.64 21.50
N SER A 30 -0.65 13.83 21.04
CA SER A 30 0.77 14.20 21.01
C SER A 30 1.10 15.16 19.88
N PRO A 31 1.80 16.29 20.15
CA PRO A 31 2.36 17.13 19.09
C PRO A 31 3.34 16.39 18.17
N GLN A 32 4.01 15.35 18.67
CA GLN A 32 4.95 14.55 17.87
C GLN A 32 4.27 13.75 16.76
N ALA A 33 2.98 13.45 16.88
CA ALA A 33 2.20 12.75 15.87
C ALA A 33 1.71 13.65 14.72
N ARG A 34 1.87 14.95 14.84
CA ARG A 34 1.44 15.89 13.80
C ARG A 34 2.25 15.72 12.54
N GLY A 35 1.57 15.74 11.39
CA GLY A 35 2.19 15.60 10.07
C GLY A 35 2.61 14.16 9.71
N LEU A 36 2.29 13.16 10.55
CA LEU A 36 2.63 11.74 10.27
C LEU A 36 1.52 10.97 9.52
N ALA A 37 0.55 11.68 8.92
CA ALA A 37 -0.59 11.13 8.19
C ALA A 37 -1.46 10.19 9.06
N ALA A 38 -1.90 9.05 8.51
CA ALA A 38 -2.66 8.04 9.24
C ALA A 38 -1.70 7.09 9.98
N LEU A 39 -1.97 6.89 11.27
CA LEU A 39 -1.19 6.04 12.16
C LEU A 39 -2.04 4.87 12.64
N VAL A 40 -1.39 3.72 12.83
CA VAL A 40 -1.93 2.58 13.57
C VAL A 40 -1.13 2.45 14.87
N VAL A 41 -1.82 2.45 16.01
CA VAL A 41 -1.21 2.28 17.32
C VAL A 41 -1.69 0.96 17.90
N PHE A 42 -0.76 0.08 18.20
CA PHE A 42 -1.08 -1.27 18.67
C PHE A 42 0.09 -1.83 19.48
N ALA A 43 -0.19 -2.44 20.63
CA ALA A 43 0.84 -3.00 21.53
C ALA A 43 1.98 -2.01 21.81
N ASP A 44 1.64 -0.76 22.12
CA ASP A 44 2.54 0.37 22.35
C ASP A 44 3.43 0.79 21.17
N GLU A 45 3.32 0.15 20.00
CA GLU A 45 4.01 0.55 18.77
C GLU A 45 3.18 1.56 17.96
N ILE A 46 3.86 2.54 17.37
CA ILE A 46 3.28 3.56 16.49
C ILE A 46 3.72 3.27 15.07
N HIS A 47 2.79 2.92 14.20
CA HIS A 47 3.08 2.55 12.81
C HIS A 47 2.49 3.56 11.82
N ALA A 48 3.19 3.81 10.71
CA ALA A 48 2.58 4.44 9.54
C ALA A 48 1.57 3.48 8.89
N ALA A 49 0.36 3.95 8.59
CA ALA A 49 -0.66 3.12 7.95
C ALA A 49 -0.22 2.56 6.58
N SER A 50 0.66 3.28 5.87
CA SER A 50 1.24 2.83 4.60
C SER A 50 2.21 1.64 4.73
N ARG A 51 2.80 1.41 5.92
CA ARG A 51 3.83 0.38 6.15
C ARG A 51 3.34 -0.80 6.96
N VAL A 52 2.38 -0.57 7.86
CA VAL A 52 1.91 -1.61 8.80
C VAL A 52 1.12 -2.70 8.10
N ARG A 53 1.29 -3.93 8.57
CA ARG A 53 0.45 -5.07 8.17
C ARG A 53 0.21 -5.99 9.35
N LYS A 54 -0.90 -6.72 9.31
CA LYS A 54 -1.20 -7.80 10.23
C LYS A 54 -0.50 -9.07 9.75
N THR A 55 0.45 -9.58 10.53
CA THR A 55 1.30 -10.72 10.16
C THR A 55 0.94 -12.02 10.88
N HIS A 56 0.05 -11.95 11.87
CA HIS A 56 -0.40 -13.10 12.63
C HIS A 56 -1.90 -13.01 12.94
N SER A 57 -2.61 -14.13 12.93
CA SER A 57 -4.06 -14.15 13.11
C SER A 57 -4.50 -13.91 14.56
N THR A 58 -3.71 -14.34 15.55
CA THR A 58 -4.11 -14.39 16.97
C THR A 58 -3.12 -13.74 17.95
N SER A 59 -1.87 -13.49 17.56
CA SER A 59 -0.87 -12.87 18.45
C SER A 59 -1.24 -11.43 18.80
N GLY A 60 -1.03 -11.01 20.05
CA GLY A 60 -1.11 -9.59 20.44
C GLY A 60 -0.07 -8.72 19.75
N PHE A 61 1.09 -9.29 19.40
CA PHE A 61 2.15 -8.64 18.64
C PHE A 61 2.03 -9.00 17.16
N THR A 62 0.98 -8.56 16.52
CA THR A 62 0.63 -8.98 15.16
C THR A 62 0.81 -7.89 14.11
N PHE A 63 0.83 -6.62 14.54
CA PHE A 63 1.01 -5.51 13.63
C PHE A 63 2.49 -5.16 13.52
N HIS A 64 3.05 -5.32 12.33
CA HIS A 64 4.45 -5.03 12.04
C HIS A 64 4.58 -4.12 10.82
N SER A 65 5.67 -3.38 10.74
CA SER A 65 6.07 -2.61 9.56
C SER A 65 7.35 -3.20 8.97
N PRO A 66 7.26 -4.26 8.15
CA PRO A 66 8.43 -5.00 7.64
C PRO A 66 9.39 -4.11 6.85
N ASN A 67 8.83 -3.12 6.16
CA ASN A 67 9.60 -2.15 5.38
C ASN A 67 9.73 -0.83 6.17
N GLY A 68 10.82 -0.66 6.89
CA GLY A 68 11.17 0.58 7.58
C GLY A 68 10.80 0.68 9.07
N GLY A 69 10.25 -0.38 9.68
CA GLY A 69 9.97 -0.44 11.12
C GLY A 69 8.82 0.47 11.60
N PRO A 70 8.50 0.42 12.90
CA PRO A 70 7.58 1.36 13.53
C PRO A 70 8.15 2.78 13.54
N LEU A 71 7.29 3.78 13.62
CA LEU A 71 7.69 5.19 13.74
C LEU A 71 8.17 5.50 15.15
N GLY A 72 7.74 4.75 16.14
CA GLY A 72 8.07 4.95 17.54
C GLY A 72 7.21 4.12 18.46
N TYR A 73 7.18 4.52 19.72
CA TYR A 73 6.55 3.77 20.80
C TYR A 73 5.80 4.70 21.75
N VAL A 74 4.85 4.15 22.48
CA VAL A 74 4.29 4.80 23.67
C VAL A 74 5.11 4.35 24.89
N VAL A 75 5.77 5.31 25.53
CA VAL A 75 6.62 5.05 26.69
C VAL A 75 6.23 6.03 27.79
N GLU A 76 5.92 5.53 28.99
CA GLU A 76 5.49 6.33 30.13
C GLU A 76 4.31 7.25 29.79
N GLY A 77 3.32 6.73 29.04
CA GLY A 77 2.14 7.45 28.61
C GLY A 77 2.38 8.55 27.57
N ARG A 78 3.53 8.56 26.91
CA ARG A 78 3.91 9.57 25.91
C ARG A 78 4.36 8.94 24.61
N ALA A 79 3.94 9.50 23.48
CA ALA A 79 4.46 9.14 22.18
C ALA A 79 5.94 9.52 22.05
N ARG A 80 6.77 8.58 21.66
CA ARG A 80 8.18 8.75 21.36
C ARG A 80 8.42 8.39 19.89
N VAL A 81 8.45 9.39 19.03
CA VAL A 81 8.68 9.21 17.59
C VAL A 81 10.18 9.22 17.32
N LEU A 82 10.70 8.09 16.87
CA LEU A 82 12.13 7.86 16.62
C LEU A 82 12.46 7.80 15.12
N ASN A 83 11.47 7.43 14.31
CA ASN A 83 11.64 7.23 12.87
C ASN A 83 10.52 8.01 12.14
N ARG A 84 10.90 9.09 11.46
CA ARG A 84 9.96 9.88 10.66
C ARG A 84 10.12 9.53 9.19
N PRO A 85 9.05 9.17 8.47
CA PRO A 85 9.11 9.04 7.03
C PRO A 85 9.56 10.37 6.44
N ALA A 86 10.54 10.33 5.53
CA ALA A 86 11.03 11.54 4.88
C ALA A 86 9.92 12.25 4.09
N ARG A 87 8.96 11.48 3.57
CA ARG A 87 7.88 11.97 2.70
C ARG A 87 6.60 11.19 2.88
N HIS A 88 5.48 11.85 2.62
CA HIS A 88 4.13 11.25 2.56
C HIS A 88 3.54 11.50 1.18
N THR A 89 2.92 10.48 0.61
CA THR A 89 2.06 10.63 -0.55
C THR A 89 0.65 10.91 -0.06
N THR A 90 0.11 12.07 -0.36
CA THR A 90 -1.29 12.41 -0.12
C THR A 90 -2.05 12.30 -1.42
N ILE A 91 -3.07 11.46 -1.46
CA ILE A 91 -3.92 11.28 -2.62
C ILE A 91 -5.22 12.00 -2.34
N PRO A 92 -5.64 12.96 -3.17
CA PRO A 92 -6.90 13.67 -2.98
C PRO A 92 -8.08 12.70 -2.94
N PRO A 93 -9.13 12.99 -2.16
CA PRO A 93 -10.38 12.27 -2.27
C PRO A 93 -10.89 12.30 -3.71
N ALA A 94 -11.43 11.19 -4.19
CA ALA A 94 -12.05 11.13 -5.50
C ALA A 94 -13.21 12.15 -5.56
N ALA A 95 -13.15 13.10 -6.49
CA ALA A 95 -14.23 14.03 -6.76
C ALA A 95 -15.30 13.30 -7.58
N GLY A 96 -16.25 12.65 -6.91
CA GLY A 96 -17.26 11.80 -7.54
C GLY A 96 -16.80 10.32 -7.55
N SER A 97 -17.54 9.45 -6.87
CA SER A 97 -17.17 8.03 -6.83
C SER A 97 -17.79 7.30 -8.03
N ARG A 98 -16.96 6.97 -9.02
CA ARG A 98 -17.31 5.91 -9.97
C ARG A 98 -17.19 4.56 -9.25
N SER A 99 -18.18 3.69 -9.41
CA SER A 99 -18.04 2.29 -9.00
C SER A 99 -16.95 1.65 -9.86
N VAL A 100 -15.93 1.07 -9.23
CA VAL A 100 -14.84 0.38 -9.90
C VAL A 100 -14.57 -0.95 -9.23
N GLU A 101 -14.20 -1.95 -10.04
CA GLU A 101 -13.84 -3.28 -9.57
C GLU A 101 -12.34 -3.51 -9.74
N VAL A 102 -11.63 -3.74 -8.63
CA VAL A 102 -10.20 -4.02 -8.63
C VAL A 102 -9.94 -5.40 -8.04
N GLY A 103 -9.35 -6.27 -8.85
CA GLY A 103 -8.96 -7.62 -8.45
C GLY A 103 -7.61 -7.66 -7.72
N LEU A 104 -7.41 -8.75 -6.98
CA LEU A 104 -6.10 -9.17 -6.46
C LEU A 104 -5.94 -10.67 -6.66
N VAL A 105 -4.92 -11.05 -7.42
CA VAL A 105 -4.55 -12.45 -7.65
C VAL A 105 -3.16 -12.71 -7.11
N THR A 106 -3.03 -13.77 -6.30
CA THR A 106 -1.73 -14.26 -5.84
C THR A 106 -1.32 -15.46 -6.69
N LEU A 107 -0.20 -15.34 -7.41
CA LEU A 107 0.34 -16.43 -8.20
C LEU A 107 1.04 -17.46 -7.33
N VAL A 108 0.88 -18.74 -7.67
CA VAL A 108 1.45 -19.88 -6.94
C VAL A 108 2.29 -20.76 -7.87
N LEU A 109 3.09 -21.66 -7.29
CA LEU A 109 3.83 -22.64 -8.09
C LEU A 109 2.85 -23.57 -8.82
N GLY A 110 3.10 -23.80 -10.11
CA GLY A 110 2.20 -24.59 -10.97
C GLY A 110 0.95 -23.83 -11.45
N ASP A 111 0.89 -22.52 -11.19
CA ASP A 111 -0.21 -21.69 -11.68
C ASP A 111 -0.19 -21.63 -13.23
N THR A 112 -1.30 -21.93 -13.83
CA THR A 112 -1.51 -21.88 -15.30
C THR A 112 -2.17 -20.59 -15.76
N GLY A 113 -2.58 -19.72 -14.83
CA GLY A 113 -3.25 -18.46 -15.11
C GLY A 113 -4.77 -18.57 -15.28
N VAL A 114 -5.38 -19.72 -15.00
CA VAL A 114 -6.84 -19.90 -15.15
C VAL A 114 -7.67 -18.86 -14.40
N LEU A 115 -7.16 -18.35 -13.28
CA LEU A 115 -7.83 -17.28 -12.52
C LEU A 115 -7.75 -15.90 -13.19
N LEU A 116 -6.92 -15.75 -14.24
CA LEU A 116 -6.80 -14.50 -15.00
C LEU A 116 -7.78 -14.44 -16.18
N ASP A 117 -8.38 -15.58 -16.54
CA ASP A 117 -9.25 -15.69 -17.70
C ASP A 117 -10.53 -14.83 -17.51
N GLY A 118 -10.85 -14.04 -18.53
CA GLY A 118 -12.03 -13.18 -18.54
C GLY A 118 -12.01 -12.00 -17.56
N LEU A 119 -10.91 -11.76 -16.84
CA LEU A 119 -10.83 -10.63 -15.89
C LEU A 119 -10.90 -9.27 -16.58
N GLY A 120 -10.39 -9.14 -17.80
CA GLY A 120 -10.42 -7.89 -18.55
C GLY A 120 -11.83 -7.38 -18.90
N ASP A 121 -12.86 -8.21 -18.80
CA ASP A 121 -14.27 -7.83 -19.03
C ASP A 121 -15.02 -7.53 -17.73
N ARG A 122 -14.40 -7.80 -16.59
CA ARG A 122 -15.03 -7.69 -15.26
C ARG A 122 -14.38 -6.67 -14.36
N LEU A 123 -13.10 -6.34 -14.62
CA LEU A 123 -12.30 -5.50 -13.73
C LEU A 123 -11.89 -4.21 -14.43
N ASP A 124 -11.80 -3.14 -13.66
CA ASP A 124 -11.21 -1.86 -14.05
C ASP A 124 -9.70 -1.82 -13.77
N GLY A 125 -9.20 -2.72 -12.94
CA GLY A 125 -7.77 -2.84 -12.61
C GLY A 125 -7.45 -4.12 -11.85
N LEU A 126 -6.19 -4.53 -11.89
CA LEU A 126 -5.72 -5.77 -11.28
C LEU A 126 -4.43 -5.54 -10.52
N VAL A 127 -4.32 -6.14 -9.33
CA VAL A 127 -3.06 -6.33 -8.64
C VAL A 127 -2.67 -7.80 -8.73
N VAL A 128 -1.43 -8.07 -9.14
CA VAL A 128 -0.85 -9.41 -9.22
C VAL A 128 0.26 -9.52 -8.18
N ALA A 129 0.11 -10.40 -7.21
CA ALA A 129 1.13 -10.70 -6.22
C ALA A 129 2.03 -11.82 -6.75
N GLY A 130 3.19 -11.43 -7.31
CA GLY A 130 4.17 -12.31 -7.93
C GLY A 130 5.20 -12.89 -6.94
N PHE A 131 6.12 -13.69 -7.46
CA PHE A 131 7.19 -14.32 -6.69
C PHE A 131 8.32 -13.32 -6.39
N GLY A 132 8.91 -13.46 -5.20
CA GLY A 132 10.13 -12.72 -4.85
C GLY A 132 10.05 -11.23 -5.22
N VAL A 133 10.93 -10.81 -6.09
CA VAL A 133 11.09 -9.42 -6.52
C VAL A 133 10.16 -8.98 -7.66
N GLY A 134 9.15 -9.77 -8.00
CA GLY A 134 8.17 -9.45 -9.04
C GLY A 134 8.18 -10.41 -10.24
N HIS A 135 8.61 -11.65 -10.05
CA HIS A 135 8.57 -12.66 -11.11
C HIS A 135 7.21 -13.35 -11.21
N VAL A 136 6.88 -13.87 -12.38
CA VAL A 136 5.64 -14.61 -12.64
C VAL A 136 5.93 -15.89 -13.43
N PRO A 137 5.05 -16.91 -13.45
CA PRO A 137 5.18 -18.04 -14.36
C PRO A 137 5.16 -17.60 -15.83
N GLY A 138 5.99 -18.19 -16.67
CA GLY A 138 6.09 -17.82 -18.10
C GLY A 138 4.77 -17.95 -18.87
N CYS A 139 3.95 -18.93 -18.51
CA CYS A 139 2.66 -19.16 -19.16
C CYS A 139 1.62 -18.03 -18.95
N VAL A 140 1.77 -17.20 -17.91
CA VAL A 140 0.81 -16.12 -17.64
C VAL A 140 1.23 -14.77 -18.26
N VAL A 141 2.44 -14.63 -18.77
CA VAL A 141 2.98 -13.35 -19.26
C VAL A 141 2.13 -12.75 -20.37
N GLY A 142 1.76 -13.54 -21.37
CA GLY A 142 0.92 -13.07 -22.49
C GLY A 142 -0.46 -12.60 -22.02
N THR A 143 -1.07 -13.31 -21.06
CA THR A 143 -2.34 -12.92 -20.47
C THR A 143 -2.21 -11.60 -19.70
N LEU A 144 -1.16 -11.43 -18.89
CA LEU A 144 -0.91 -10.22 -18.13
C LEU A 144 -0.63 -9.01 -19.05
N GLU A 145 0.13 -9.20 -20.13
CA GLU A 145 0.37 -8.17 -21.15
C GLU A 145 -0.93 -7.76 -21.83
N GLY A 146 -1.78 -8.72 -22.23
CA GLY A 146 -3.10 -8.46 -22.78
C GLY A 146 -4.03 -7.70 -21.82
N LEU A 147 -3.98 -7.99 -20.52
CA LEU A 147 -4.70 -7.24 -19.51
C LEU A 147 -4.13 -5.83 -19.33
N ALA A 148 -2.80 -5.69 -19.30
CA ALA A 148 -2.12 -4.40 -19.13
C ALA A 148 -2.35 -3.43 -20.29
N SER A 149 -2.65 -3.94 -21.49
CA SER A 149 -3.05 -3.09 -22.64
C SER A 149 -4.47 -2.51 -22.52
N ARG A 150 -5.32 -3.09 -21.63
CA ARG A 150 -6.73 -2.71 -21.47
C ARG A 150 -7.01 -1.96 -20.16
N MET A 151 -6.26 -2.26 -19.11
CA MET A 151 -6.45 -1.68 -17.78
C MET A 151 -5.13 -1.64 -17.00
N PRO A 152 -5.01 -0.84 -15.94
CA PRO A 152 -3.84 -0.88 -15.06
C PRO A 152 -3.68 -2.25 -14.39
N VAL A 153 -2.53 -2.89 -14.62
CA VAL A 153 -2.10 -4.13 -13.94
C VAL A 153 -0.88 -3.80 -13.07
N VAL A 154 -1.04 -3.93 -11.76
CA VAL A 154 0.01 -3.60 -10.78
C VAL A 154 0.68 -4.89 -10.30
N LEU A 155 2.00 -4.96 -10.44
CA LEU A 155 2.83 -6.06 -9.97
C LEU A 155 3.32 -5.77 -8.56
N ALA A 156 2.94 -6.60 -7.61
CA ALA A 156 3.36 -6.55 -6.20
C ALA A 156 4.08 -7.84 -5.79
N SER A 157 4.83 -7.81 -4.70
CA SER A 157 5.47 -9.01 -4.16
C SER A 157 4.56 -9.71 -3.13
N ARG A 158 4.43 -11.04 -3.24
CA ARG A 158 3.70 -11.86 -2.24
C ARG A 158 4.52 -12.19 -0.99
N THR A 159 5.81 -11.82 -0.94
CA THR A 159 6.72 -12.20 0.15
C THR A 159 6.39 -11.51 1.47
N GLY A 160 5.72 -10.37 1.42
CA GLY A 160 5.31 -9.61 2.60
C GLY A 160 6.31 -8.60 3.12
N ALA A 161 7.53 -8.58 2.58
CA ALA A 161 8.56 -7.58 2.83
C ALA A 161 9.45 -7.43 1.60
N GLY A 162 10.21 -6.34 1.52
CA GLY A 162 11.04 -6.02 0.36
C GLY A 162 10.24 -5.32 -0.74
N SER A 163 10.84 -5.17 -1.89
CA SER A 163 10.31 -4.41 -3.02
C SER A 163 10.22 -5.27 -4.27
N VAL A 164 9.28 -4.94 -5.14
CA VAL A 164 9.39 -5.31 -6.56
C VAL A 164 10.53 -4.50 -7.14
N LEU A 165 11.51 -5.17 -7.78
CA LEU A 165 12.65 -4.51 -8.41
C LEU A 165 12.24 -3.90 -9.77
N ALA A 166 13.15 -3.17 -10.39
CA ALA A 166 12.86 -2.48 -11.65
C ALA A 166 13.89 -2.72 -12.76
N ALA A 167 15.13 -3.03 -12.41
CA ALA A 167 16.24 -3.06 -13.37
C ALA A 167 17.33 -4.10 -13.03
N THR A 168 17.04 -5.08 -12.18
CA THR A 168 18.05 -6.06 -11.74
C THR A 168 18.12 -7.26 -12.68
N TYR A 169 16.98 -7.77 -13.11
CA TYR A 169 16.87 -8.93 -13.96
C TYR A 169 16.28 -8.55 -15.32
N ALA A 170 16.85 -9.10 -16.41
CA ALA A 170 16.45 -8.81 -17.78
C ALA A 170 16.04 -10.07 -18.59
N PHE A 171 15.90 -11.22 -17.91
CA PHE A 171 15.41 -12.44 -18.57
C PHE A 171 13.89 -12.38 -18.78
N PRO A 172 13.33 -13.13 -19.74
CA PRO A 172 11.89 -13.25 -19.90
C PRO A 172 11.20 -13.62 -18.59
N VAL A 173 10.07 -13.01 -18.28
CA VAL A 173 9.27 -13.14 -17.03
C VAL A 173 9.82 -12.39 -15.82
N SER A 174 10.93 -11.70 -15.95
CA SER A 174 11.47 -10.85 -14.88
C SER A 174 10.67 -9.58 -14.71
N GLU A 175 10.91 -8.87 -13.60
CA GLU A 175 10.26 -7.60 -13.28
C GLU A 175 10.48 -6.52 -14.36
N SER A 176 11.67 -6.47 -14.98
CA SER A 176 11.94 -5.49 -16.03
C SER A 176 11.25 -5.85 -17.34
N ASP A 177 11.20 -7.14 -17.72
CA ASP A 177 10.42 -7.61 -18.88
C ASP A 177 8.94 -7.28 -18.70
N LEU A 178 8.36 -7.58 -17.52
CA LEU A 178 6.97 -7.29 -17.21
C LEU A 178 6.66 -5.79 -17.21
N SER A 179 7.58 -4.96 -16.70
CA SER A 179 7.46 -3.50 -16.76
C SER A 179 7.46 -3.00 -18.21
N GLY A 180 8.34 -3.55 -19.06
CA GLY A 180 8.37 -3.27 -20.50
C GLY A 180 7.09 -3.66 -21.23
N ARG A 181 6.34 -4.65 -20.72
CA ARG A 181 5.03 -5.08 -21.22
C ARG A 181 3.85 -4.29 -20.65
N GLY A 182 4.11 -3.22 -19.93
CA GLY A 182 3.09 -2.29 -19.43
C GLY A 182 2.63 -2.52 -18.00
N LEU A 183 3.12 -3.52 -17.27
CA LEU A 183 2.79 -3.68 -15.86
C LEU A 183 3.38 -2.53 -15.03
N ILE A 184 2.73 -2.21 -13.93
CA ILE A 184 3.09 -1.12 -13.02
C ILE A 184 3.71 -1.72 -11.75
N SER A 185 4.92 -1.31 -11.37
CA SER A 185 5.53 -1.78 -10.12
C SER A 185 4.82 -1.18 -8.89
N ALA A 186 4.50 -2.02 -7.91
CA ALA A 186 4.03 -1.58 -6.59
C ALA A 186 5.17 -1.11 -5.67
N GLY A 187 6.45 -1.34 -6.06
CA GLY A 187 7.59 -1.02 -5.21
C GLY A 187 7.51 -1.73 -3.86
N PHE A 188 7.58 -0.97 -2.78
CA PHE A 188 7.47 -1.46 -1.40
C PHE A 188 6.03 -1.65 -0.90
N LEU A 189 5.01 -1.36 -1.71
CA LEU A 189 3.63 -1.54 -1.27
C LEU A 189 3.25 -3.02 -1.21
N ASP A 190 2.65 -3.40 -0.09
CA ASP A 190 1.98 -4.68 0.08
C ASP A 190 0.82 -4.83 -0.93
N PRO A 191 0.55 -6.04 -1.46
CA PRO A 191 -0.51 -6.25 -2.45
C PRO A 191 -1.89 -5.72 -2.02
N LEU A 192 -2.25 -5.85 -0.75
CA LEU A 192 -3.54 -5.34 -0.24
C LEU A 192 -3.58 -3.81 -0.26
N LYS A 193 -2.47 -3.15 0.10
CA LYS A 193 -2.35 -1.68 0.04
C LYS A 193 -2.31 -1.19 -1.41
N ALA A 194 -1.60 -1.90 -2.27
CA ALA A 194 -1.59 -1.62 -3.71
C ALA A 194 -3.01 -1.68 -4.31
N ARG A 195 -3.81 -2.67 -3.90
CA ARG A 195 -5.20 -2.77 -4.34
C ARG A 195 -6.06 -1.59 -3.88
N ILE A 196 -5.92 -1.16 -2.62
CA ILE A 196 -6.66 -0.01 -2.09
C ILE A 196 -6.26 1.27 -2.84
N LEU A 197 -4.96 1.46 -3.06
CA LEU A 197 -4.44 2.60 -3.82
C LEU A 197 -4.99 2.62 -5.25
N LEU A 198 -4.90 1.49 -5.96
CA LEU A 198 -5.39 1.36 -7.32
C LEU A 198 -6.90 1.64 -7.40
N HIS A 199 -7.68 1.05 -6.49
CA HIS A 199 -9.12 1.30 -6.42
C HIS A 199 -9.42 2.79 -6.23
N HIS A 200 -8.73 3.46 -5.31
CA HIS A 200 -8.94 4.88 -5.04
C HIS A 200 -8.62 5.76 -6.26
N LEU A 201 -7.51 5.47 -6.95
CA LEU A 201 -7.11 6.20 -8.14
C LEU A 201 -8.12 6.03 -9.28
N LEU A 202 -8.56 4.80 -9.54
CA LEU A 202 -9.53 4.51 -10.60
C LEU A 202 -10.93 5.09 -10.29
N ALA A 203 -11.36 5.03 -9.02
CA ALA A 203 -12.60 5.67 -8.58
C ALA A 203 -12.55 7.19 -8.76
N GLY A 204 -11.36 7.79 -8.67
CA GLY A 204 -11.09 9.19 -8.96
C GLY A 204 -10.94 9.53 -10.45
N GLY A 205 -11.10 8.55 -11.34
CA GLY A 205 -11.01 8.74 -12.79
C GLY A 205 -9.58 8.93 -13.32
N GLN A 206 -8.57 8.51 -12.53
CA GLN A 206 -7.17 8.60 -12.99
C GLN A 206 -6.90 7.62 -14.12
N ASP A 207 -6.18 8.06 -15.14
CA ASP A 207 -5.72 7.22 -16.24
C ASP A 207 -4.50 6.36 -15.86
N GLN A 208 -4.10 5.48 -16.75
CA GLN A 208 -2.99 4.53 -16.51
C GLN A 208 -1.64 5.26 -16.31
N ALA A 209 -1.41 6.39 -16.94
CA ALA A 209 -0.18 7.16 -16.78
C ALA A 209 -0.12 7.81 -15.39
N ALA A 210 -1.22 8.41 -14.93
CA ALA A 210 -1.34 8.95 -13.58
C ALA A 210 -1.24 7.86 -12.52
N VAL A 211 -1.87 6.70 -12.72
CA VAL A 211 -1.72 5.53 -11.84
C VAL A 211 -0.26 5.13 -11.71
N ARG A 212 0.47 4.99 -12.82
CA ARG A 212 1.89 4.65 -12.84
C ARG A 212 2.74 5.66 -12.05
N ALA A 213 2.51 6.96 -12.26
CA ALA A 213 3.24 8.02 -11.57
C ALA A 213 3.01 7.97 -10.04
N VAL A 214 1.76 7.81 -9.60
CA VAL A 214 1.43 7.71 -8.18
C VAL A 214 2.02 6.45 -7.54
N PHE A 215 1.99 5.31 -8.24
CA PHE A 215 2.63 4.09 -7.75
C PHE A 215 4.15 4.22 -7.63
N GLY A 216 4.82 4.95 -8.54
CA GLY A 216 6.24 5.26 -8.45
C GLY A 216 6.59 5.96 -7.12
N VAL A 217 5.82 6.99 -6.77
CA VAL A 217 6.00 7.74 -5.51
C VAL A 217 5.60 6.89 -4.29
N ALA A 218 4.41 6.31 -4.29
CA ALA A 218 3.89 5.54 -3.15
C ALA A 218 4.70 4.26 -2.90
N GLY A 219 5.24 3.67 -3.97
CA GLY A 219 6.15 2.52 -3.93
C GLY A 219 7.59 2.85 -3.54
N GLY A 220 7.94 4.13 -3.42
CA GLY A 220 9.24 4.59 -2.96
C GLY A 220 10.36 4.61 -4.01
N TYR A 221 10.03 4.61 -5.31
CA TYR A 221 11.01 4.61 -6.41
C TYR A 221 11.17 5.97 -7.09
N THR A 222 10.18 6.85 -6.97
CA THR A 222 10.20 8.19 -7.57
C THR A 222 10.07 9.25 -6.48
N ASP A 223 10.80 10.35 -6.63
CA ASP A 223 10.62 11.50 -5.75
C ASP A 223 9.24 12.15 -5.99
N PRO A 224 8.48 12.49 -4.93
CA PRO A 224 7.23 13.21 -5.07
C PRO A 224 7.32 14.51 -5.88
N GLN A 225 8.49 15.18 -5.87
CA GLN A 225 8.74 16.40 -6.64
C GLN A 225 8.89 16.15 -8.16
N GLU A 226 9.19 14.92 -8.55
CA GLU A 226 9.34 14.49 -9.94
C GLU A 226 8.02 13.92 -10.51
N SER A 227 6.99 13.79 -9.67
CA SER A 227 5.69 13.26 -10.12
C SER A 227 4.88 14.33 -10.83
N PRO A 228 4.36 14.06 -12.04
CA PRO A 228 3.51 14.98 -12.77
C PRO A 228 2.11 15.17 -12.13
N VAL A 229 1.75 14.32 -11.17
CA VAL A 229 0.47 14.40 -10.43
C VAL A 229 0.72 15.16 -9.14
N PRO A 230 -0.05 16.26 -8.83
CA PRO A 230 0.06 16.95 -7.56
C PRO A 230 -0.25 15.99 -6.42
N THR A 231 0.77 15.65 -5.63
CA THR A 231 0.64 14.76 -4.47
C THR A 231 0.40 15.53 -3.16
N ASP A 232 0.34 16.88 -3.23
CA ASP A 232 0.13 17.75 -2.07
C ASP A 232 -1.03 18.75 -2.30
N VAL A 233 -2.05 18.69 -1.48
CA VAL A 233 -3.25 19.55 -1.50
C VAL A 233 -3.11 20.73 -0.52
N SER A 234 -1.99 20.85 0.20
CA SER A 234 -1.80 21.91 1.19
C SER A 234 -1.64 23.31 0.59
N ALA A 235 -1.28 23.40 -0.71
CA ALA A 235 -1.01 24.68 -1.39
C ALA A 235 -2.24 25.46 -1.85
N THR A 236 -3.45 24.88 -1.85
CA THR A 236 -4.66 25.55 -2.41
C THR A 236 -5.55 26.22 -1.38
N ARG A 237 -5.24 26.22 -0.09
CA ARG A 237 -6.04 26.90 0.96
C ARG A 237 -5.64 28.36 1.23
N GLY A 238 -4.67 28.90 0.54
CA GLY A 238 -4.14 30.25 0.77
C GLY A 238 -4.65 31.37 -0.14
N ALA A 239 -5.51 31.10 -1.15
CA ALA A 239 -5.88 32.08 -2.18
C ALA A 239 -7.36 32.54 -2.16
N ALA A 240 -8.11 32.27 -1.10
CA ALA A 240 -9.51 32.68 -1.02
C ALA A 240 -9.78 33.45 0.31
N SER A 241 -9.03 34.52 0.57
CA SER A 241 -9.42 35.63 1.46
C SER A 241 -8.45 36.80 1.27
N ALA A 242 -8.69 37.61 0.30
CA ALA A 242 -8.31 39.00 0.23
C ALA A 242 -9.45 39.78 -0.45
#